data_c887222ca516fdb6531009bc0e3e14db
#
_entry.id   c887222ca516fdb6531009bc0e3e14db
#
_cell.length_a   1.000
_cell.length_b   1.000
_cell.length_c   1.000
_cell.angle_alpha   90.00
_cell.angle_beta   90.00
_cell.angle_gamma   90.00
#
_symmetry.space_group_name_H-M   'P 1'
#
loop_
_entity.id
_entity.type
_entity.pdbx_description
1 polymer ?
#
loop_
_entity_poly.entity_id
_entity_poly.type
_entity_poly.pdbx_seq_one_letter_code
_entity_poly.pdbx_strand_id
1 'polypeptide(L)'
;PQNIPGELLVRGEHVMKGYYKNEDATKAVLEEDGWLHTGDMCTMDADKTIYIRGRCKTMILTGSGQNIYPEEIEERLNNLYMVAESLVIENNGRLTALVVPDYELANAEGVNLENIQEIMDENLKQLNTMVASYEKVANIVIHREEFVKTPKRSIKRYLYSAERLNLN
;
A
#
# COMPACT_ATOMS: atom_id res chain seq x y z
N PRO A 1 22.27 -2.71 10.72
CA PRO A 1 22.67 -3.18 9.40
C PRO A 1 21.99 -2.34 8.33
N GLN A 2 22.78 -1.81 7.42
CA GLN A 2 22.32 -1.00 6.31
C GLN A 2 21.41 -1.83 5.40
N ASN A 3 20.33 -1.24 4.91
CA ASN A 3 19.35 -1.86 4.01
C ASN A 3 18.46 -2.97 4.60
N ILE A 4 18.47 -3.19 5.91
CA ILE A 4 17.45 -4.04 6.53
C ILE A 4 16.26 -3.15 6.90
N PRO A 5 15.04 -3.47 6.43
CA PRO A 5 13.84 -2.72 6.79
C PRO A 5 13.58 -2.79 8.30
N GLY A 6 13.24 -1.64 8.87
CA GLY A 6 12.85 -1.52 10.28
C GLY A 6 11.85 -0.39 10.47
N GLU A 7 11.16 -0.36 11.60
CA GLU A 7 10.28 0.74 11.95
C GLU A 7 11.10 2.02 12.19
N LEU A 8 10.63 3.13 11.65
CA LEU A 8 11.22 4.45 11.89
C LEU A 8 10.79 4.94 13.28
N LEU A 9 11.77 5.08 14.18
CA LEU A 9 11.58 5.71 15.45
C LEU A 9 12.18 7.11 15.44
N VAL A 10 11.50 8.07 16.05
CA VAL A 10 11.97 9.46 16.13
C VAL A 10 11.93 9.95 17.58
N ARG A 11 12.92 10.76 17.94
CA ARG A 11 12.99 11.40 19.26
C ARG A 11 13.53 12.83 19.11
N GLY A 12 12.99 13.76 19.88
CA GLY A 12 13.46 15.16 19.90
C GLY A 12 12.35 16.12 20.31
N GLU A 13 12.67 17.40 20.32
CA GLU A 13 11.74 18.46 20.75
C GLU A 13 10.52 18.62 19.86
N HIS A 14 10.55 18.08 18.63
CA HIS A 14 9.45 18.13 17.68
C HIS A 14 8.42 17.02 17.88
N VAL A 15 8.74 16.02 18.73
CA VAL A 15 7.83 14.91 19.01
C VAL A 15 6.66 15.43 19.84
N MET A 16 5.45 14.98 19.50
CA MET A 16 4.23 15.32 20.22
C MET A 16 4.33 14.96 21.70
N LYS A 17 3.61 15.68 22.55
CA LYS A 17 3.45 15.32 23.97
C LYS A 17 2.47 14.16 24.19
N GLY A 18 1.65 13.86 23.20
CA GLY A 18 0.64 12.80 23.24
C GLY A 18 -0.64 13.17 22.48
N TYR A 19 -1.55 12.21 22.41
CA TYR A 19 -2.90 12.43 21.88
C TYR A 19 -3.79 13.06 22.93
N TYR A 20 -4.50 14.13 22.57
CA TYR A 20 -5.37 14.87 23.49
C TYR A 20 -6.45 13.96 24.10
N LYS A 21 -6.47 13.88 25.44
CA LYS A 21 -7.39 13.03 26.23
C LYS A 21 -7.44 11.55 25.80
N ASN A 22 -6.31 11.02 25.30
CA ASN A 22 -6.21 9.62 24.91
C ASN A 22 -4.84 9.06 25.32
N GLU A 23 -4.72 8.70 26.58
CA GLU A 23 -3.47 8.18 27.14
C GLU A 23 -3.11 6.81 26.58
N ASP A 24 -4.09 5.93 26.35
CA ASP A 24 -3.85 4.59 25.81
C ASP A 24 -3.25 4.66 24.40
N ALA A 25 -3.81 5.51 23.53
CA ALA A 25 -3.24 5.73 22.22
C ALA A 25 -1.84 6.38 22.28
N THR A 26 -1.59 7.22 23.28
CA THR A 26 -0.28 7.84 23.50
C THR A 26 0.74 6.78 23.90
N LYS A 27 0.43 5.96 24.91
CA LYS A 27 1.32 4.88 25.38
C LYS A 27 1.59 3.82 24.33
N ALA A 28 0.67 3.64 23.38
CA ALA A 28 0.84 2.69 22.28
C ALA A 28 1.90 3.12 21.25
N VAL A 29 2.29 4.40 21.22
CA VAL A 29 3.20 4.93 20.19
C VAL A 29 4.35 5.76 20.74
N LEU A 30 4.29 6.20 22.01
CA LEU A 30 5.30 7.04 22.63
C LEU A 30 5.87 6.34 23.86
N GLU A 31 7.16 6.01 23.81
CA GLU A 31 7.88 5.39 24.90
C GLU A 31 8.16 6.41 26.03
N GLU A 32 8.40 5.91 27.27
CA GLU A 32 8.67 6.76 28.42
C GLU A 32 9.93 7.62 28.28
N ASP A 33 10.92 7.14 27.52
CA ASP A 33 12.17 7.85 27.23
C ASP A 33 12.08 8.78 26.00
N GLY A 34 10.87 8.93 25.43
CA GLY A 34 10.55 9.91 24.39
C GLY A 34 10.73 9.45 22.96
N TRP A 35 10.93 8.14 22.71
CA TRP A 35 10.88 7.61 21.36
C TRP A 35 9.43 7.47 20.85
N LEU A 36 9.17 8.00 19.67
CA LEU A 36 7.89 7.88 18.98
C LEU A 36 7.99 6.82 17.89
N HIS A 37 7.13 5.81 17.97
CA HIS A 37 6.88 4.84 16.93
C HIS A 37 6.03 5.48 15.84
N THR A 38 6.62 5.74 14.66
CA THR A 38 5.91 6.41 13.56
C THR A 38 4.91 5.47 12.88
N GLY A 39 5.10 4.17 13.00
CA GLY A 39 4.39 3.14 12.26
C GLY A 39 4.79 3.06 10.79
N ASP A 40 5.88 3.73 10.39
CA ASP A 40 6.43 3.67 9.05
C ASP A 40 7.63 2.73 9.00
N MET A 41 7.65 1.85 8.01
CA MET A 41 8.81 1.00 7.71
C MET A 41 9.77 1.75 6.81
N CYS A 42 11.05 1.68 7.11
CA CYS A 42 12.09 2.33 6.34
C CYS A 42 13.35 1.47 6.18
N THR A 43 14.17 1.81 5.22
CA THR A 43 15.56 1.38 5.10
C THR A 43 16.46 2.60 5.21
N MET A 44 17.70 2.41 5.68
CA MET A 44 18.69 3.46 5.76
C MET A 44 19.97 3.01 5.07
N ASP A 45 20.51 3.84 4.20
CA ASP A 45 21.77 3.57 3.52
C ASP A 45 23.03 4.04 4.31
N ALA A 46 24.19 3.95 3.67
CA ALA A 46 25.48 4.24 4.29
C ALA A 46 25.64 5.74 4.69
N ASP A 47 25.05 6.63 3.93
CA ASP A 47 25.07 8.09 4.16
C ASP A 47 23.94 8.55 5.08
N LYS A 48 23.23 7.61 5.70
CA LYS A 48 22.10 7.85 6.60
C LYS A 48 20.87 8.46 5.93
N THR A 49 20.76 8.33 4.61
CA THR A 49 19.51 8.65 3.92
C THR A 49 18.46 7.59 4.25
N ILE A 50 17.28 8.05 4.62
CA ILE A 50 16.15 7.21 5.01
C ILE A 50 15.19 7.12 3.83
N TYR A 51 14.81 5.89 3.46
CA TYR A 51 13.82 5.59 2.43
C TYR A 51 12.61 4.95 3.09
N ILE A 52 11.47 5.63 3.02
CA ILE A 52 10.20 5.08 3.50
C ILE A 52 9.73 4.00 2.53
N ARG A 53 9.38 2.83 3.06
CA ARG A 53 8.93 1.67 2.29
C ARG A 53 7.42 1.49 2.33
N GLY A 54 6.78 1.80 3.47
CA GLY A 54 5.35 1.65 3.67
C GLY A 54 4.98 1.72 5.14
N ARG A 55 3.81 1.23 5.49
CA ARG A 55 3.32 1.21 6.88
C ARG A 55 3.54 -0.15 7.53
N CYS A 56 3.94 -0.18 8.79
CA CYS A 56 4.08 -1.44 9.55
C CYS A 56 2.80 -2.27 9.53
N LYS A 57 1.63 -1.60 9.64
CA LYS A 57 0.32 -2.25 9.72
C LYS A 57 -0.21 -2.80 8.38
N THR A 58 0.33 -2.33 7.27
CA THR A 58 -0.10 -2.74 5.92
C THR A 58 0.86 -3.71 5.27
N MET A 59 2.03 -3.88 5.85
CA MET A 59 3.03 -4.83 5.39
C MET A 59 2.47 -6.26 5.36
N ILE A 60 2.67 -6.94 4.24
CA ILE A 60 2.28 -8.33 4.06
C ILE A 60 3.53 -9.21 4.22
N LEU A 61 3.46 -10.17 5.13
CA LEU A 61 4.53 -11.14 5.33
C LEU A 61 4.26 -12.37 4.45
N THR A 62 5.17 -12.66 3.51
CA THR A 62 5.07 -13.87 2.69
C THR A 62 5.35 -15.14 3.50
N GLY A 63 4.87 -16.28 3.01
CA GLY A 63 5.20 -17.58 3.61
C GLY A 63 6.70 -17.93 3.59
N SER A 64 7.50 -17.24 2.76
CA SER A 64 8.98 -17.34 2.71
C SER A 64 9.69 -16.33 3.65
N GLY A 65 8.94 -15.56 4.45
CA GLY A 65 9.49 -14.60 5.41
C GLY A 65 9.93 -13.26 4.82
N GLN A 66 9.49 -12.94 3.61
CA GLN A 66 9.79 -11.66 2.98
C GLN A 66 8.69 -10.64 3.26
N ASN A 67 9.09 -9.40 3.50
CA ASN A 67 8.18 -8.29 3.69
C ASN A 67 7.80 -7.69 2.34
N ILE A 68 6.50 -7.59 2.08
CA ILE A 68 5.93 -6.88 0.94
C ILE A 68 5.30 -5.58 1.45
N TYR A 69 5.57 -4.50 0.75
CA TYR A 69 4.99 -3.18 1.00
C TYR A 69 3.97 -2.87 -0.11
N PRO A 70 2.68 -3.09 0.14
CA PRO A 70 1.64 -2.90 -0.89
C PRO A 70 1.69 -1.53 -1.53
N GLU A 71 2.02 -0.50 -0.77
CA GLU A 71 2.09 0.88 -1.22
C GLU A 71 3.11 1.09 -2.35
N GLU A 72 4.23 0.36 -2.35
CA GLU A 72 5.23 0.44 -3.43
C GLU A 72 4.72 -0.16 -4.74
N ILE A 73 3.95 -1.24 -4.64
CA ILE A 73 3.32 -1.88 -5.80
C ILE A 73 2.20 -0.99 -6.34
N GLU A 74 1.38 -0.43 -5.44
CA GLU A 74 0.28 0.48 -5.78
C GLU A 74 0.79 1.76 -6.46
N GLU A 75 1.89 2.34 -5.98
CA GLU A 75 2.51 3.50 -6.61
C GLU A 75 2.88 3.22 -8.07
N ARG A 76 3.47 2.05 -8.35
CA ARG A 76 3.81 1.63 -9.72
C ARG A 76 2.55 1.42 -10.56
N LEU A 77 1.55 0.74 -10.00
CA LEU A 77 0.30 0.44 -10.68
C LEU A 77 -0.50 1.70 -10.98
N ASN A 78 -0.55 2.66 -10.06
CA ASN A 78 -1.23 3.95 -10.25
C ASN A 78 -0.59 4.84 -11.34
N ASN A 79 0.64 4.54 -11.75
CA ASN A 79 1.30 5.21 -12.86
C ASN A 79 1.07 4.52 -14.21
N LEU A 80 0.32 3.42 -14.26
CA LEU A 80 -0.02 2.73 -15.50
C LEU A 80 -1.27 3.30 -16.15
N TYR A 81 -1.40 3.04 -17.43
CA TYR A 81 -2.48 3.57 -18.26
C TYR A 81 -3.86 3.15 -17.74
N MET A 82 -4.83 4.06 -17.72
CA MET A 82 -6.21 3.85 -17.27
C MET A 82 -6.37 3.43 -15.80
N VAL A 83 -5.40 3.65 -14.94
CA VAL A 83 -5.51 3.38 -13.49
C VAL A 83 -5.71 4.69 -12.75
N ALA A 84 -6.87 4.86 -12.12
CA ALA A 84 -7.16 6.01 -11.25
C ALA A 84 -6.66 5.75 -9.82
N GLU A 85 -6.93 4.57 -9.28
CA GLU A 85 -6.52 4.17 -7.93
C GLU A 85 -6.34 2.66 -7.85
N SER A 86 -5.46 2.21 -7.00
CA SER A 86 -5.28 0.78 -6.74
C SER A 86 -5.09 0.48 -5.26
N LEU A 87 -5.39 -0.77 -4.90
CA LEU A 87 -5.22 -1.32 -3.56
C LEU A 87 -4.74 -2.77 -3.70
N VAL A 88 -3.56 -3.07 -3.18
CA VAL A 88 -3.01 -4.43 -3.18
C VAL A 88 -3.36 -5.12 -1.87
N ILE A 89 -3.95 -6.30 -1.97
CA ILE A 89 -4.33 -7.16 -0.84
C ILE A 89 -3.74 -8.56 -1.00
N GLU A 90 -3.63 -9.26 0.10
CA GLU A 90 -3.30 -10.68 0.09
C GLU A 90 -4.60 -11.50 -0.06
N ASN A 91 -4.57 -12.48 -0.95
CA ASN A 91 -5.65 -13.43 -1.16
C ASN A 91 -5.07 -14.84 -1.33
N ASN A 92 -5.29 -15.72 -0.36
CA ASN A 92 -4.84 -17.12 -0.37
C ASN A 92 -3.33 -17.27 -0.65
N GLY A 93 -2.50 -16.46 0.01
CA GLY A 93 -1.04 -16.46 -0.15
C GLY A 93 -0.53 -15.80 -1.43
N ARG A 94 -1.39 -15.14 -2.20
CA ARG A 94 -1.05 -14.41 -3.42
C ARG A 94 -1.49 -12.95 -3.32
N LEU A 95 -0.80 -12.07 -4.04
CA LEU A 95 -1.21 -10.67 -4.15
C LEU A 95 -2.29 -10.52 -5.22
N THR A 96 -3.33 -9.79 -4.88
CA THR A 96 -4.38 -9.35 -5.78
C THR A 96 -4.46 -7.84 -5.74
N ALA A 97 -4.48 -7.19 -6.89
CA ALA A 97 -4.69 -5.76 -6.99
C ALA A 97 -6.16 -5.46 -7.32
N LEU A 98 -6.81 -4.67 -6.47
CA LEU A 98 -8.08 -4.04 -6.77
C LEU A 98 -7.77 -2.73 -7.50
N VAL A 99 -8.37 -2.49 -8.65
CA VAL A 99 -8.11 -1.29 -9.44
C VAL A 99 -9.41 -0.58 -9.77
N VAL A 100 -9.46 0.70 -9.48
CA VAL A 100 -10.47 1.61 -10.01
C VAL A 100 -9.92 2.19 -11.30
N PRO A 101 -10.53 1.87 -12.47
CA PRO A 101 -10.13 2.46 -13.72
C PRO A 101 -10.40 3.96 -13.79
N ASP A 102 -9.62 4.68 -14.59
CA ASP A 102 -9.92 6.06 -14.92
C ASP A 102 -11.06 6.12 -15.93
N TYR A 103 -12.28 6.15 -15.41
CA TYR A 103 -13.48 6.19 -16.25
C TYR A 103 -13.65 7.52 -17.01
N GLU A 104 -13.06 8.62 -16.53
CA GLU A 104 -13.10 9.90 -17.24
C GLU A 104 -12.24 9.82 -18.48
N LEU A 105 -11.03 9.30 -18.36
CA LEU A 105 -10.13 9.05 -19.48
C LEU A 105 -10.72 8.01 -20.46
N ALA A 106 -11.29 6.91 -19.94
CA ALA A 106 -11.93 5.89 -20.73
C ALA A 106 -13.06 6.45 -21.60
N ASN A 107 -13.91 7.29 -21.03
CA ASN A 107 -14.99 7.98 -21.76
C ASN A 107 -14.44 8.94 -22.81
N ALA A 108 -13.39 9.69 -22.50
CA ALA A 108 -12.77 10.63 -23.43
C ALA A 108 -12.14 9.93 -24.65
N GLU A 109 -11.61 8.73 -24.46
CA GLU A 109 -10.96 7.92 -25.50
C GLU A 109 -11.91 6.90 -26.16
N GLY A 110 -13.16 6.82 -25.73
CA GLY A 110 -14.16 5.89 -26.29
C GLY A 110 -13.88 4.42 -25.93
N VAL A 111 -13.19 4.16 -24.82
CA VAL A 111 -12.86 2.83 -24.33
C VAL A 111 -14.06 2.23 -23.60
N ASN A 112 -14.53 1.05 -24.04
CA ASN A 112 -15.63 0.34 -23.37
C ASN A 112 -15.12 -0.56 -22.22
N LEU A 113 -16.04 -1.14 -21.43
CA LEU A 113 -15.72 -1.97 -20.26
C LEU A 113 -14.92 -3.24 -20.61
N GLU A 114 -15.15 -3.83 -21.79
CA GLU A 114 -14.42 -5.03 -22.24
C GLU A 114 -12.96 -4.66 -22.54
N ASN A 115 -12.74 -3.55 -23.21
CA ASN A 115 -11.40 -3.03 -23.47
C ASN A 115 -10.65 -2.63 -22.18
N ILE A 116 -11.35 -2.16 -21.16
CA ILE A 116 -10.74 -1.88 -19.84
C ILE A 116 -10.14 -3.14 -19.23
N GLN A 117 -10.81 -4.29 -19.34
CA GLN A 117 -10.26 -5.55 -18.82
C GLN A 117 -8.98 -5.95 -19.56
N GLU A 118 -8.94 -5.84 -20.88
CA GLU A 118 -7.73 -6.11 -21.67
C GLU A 118 -6.57 -5.19 -21.28
N ILE A 119 -6.86 -3.90 -21.06
CA ILE A 119 -5.88 -2.93 -20.60
C ILE A 119 -5.35 -3.33 -19.20
N MET A 120 -6.20 -3.76 -18.29
CA MET A 120 -5.78 -4.20 -16.95
C MET A 120 -4.94 -5.49 -17.01
N ASP A 121 -5.23 -6.41 -17.92
CA ASP A 121 -4.41 -7.60 -18.15
C ASP A 121 -3.01 -7.25 -18.68
N GLU A 122 -2.92 -6.23 -19.55
CA GLU A 122 -1.63 -5.72 -20.01
C GLU A 122 -0.88 -4.98 -18.90
N ASN A 123 -1.56 -4.16 -18.11
CA ASN A 123 -1.00 -3.50 -16.94
C ASN A 123 -0.45 -4.51 -15.92
N LEU A 124 -1.14 -5.63 -15.72
CA LEU A 124 -0.65 -6.72 -14.85
C LEU A 124 0.69 -7.28 -15.34
N LYS A 125 0.80 -7.54 -16.64
CA LYS A 125 2.07 -8.03 -17.22
C LYS A 125 3.17 -6.99 -17.04
N GLN A 126 2.89 -5.73 -17.36
CA GLN A 126 3.85 -4.64 -17.23
C GLN A 126 4.29 -4.46 -15.76
N LEU A 127 3.34 -4.39 -14.82
CA LEU A 127 3.63 -4.30 -13.38
C LEU A 127 4.58 -5.42 -12.93
N ASN A 128 4.28 -6.65 -13.33
CA ASN A 128 5.07 -7.83 -12.95
C ASN A 128 6.49 -7.87 -13.54
N THR A 129 6.83 -6.98 -14.48
CA THR A 129 8.21 -6.75 -14.92
C THR A 129 8.95 -5.73 -14.05
N MET A 130 8.22 -4.89 -13.29
CA MET A 130 8.77 -3.78 -12.50
C MET A 130 9.00 -4.13 -11.03
N VAL A 131 8.44 -5.25 -10.56
CA VAL A 131 8.48 -5.69 -9.16
C VAL A 131 9.35 -6.92 -9.00
N ALA A 132 9.80 -7.18 -7.77
CA ALA A 132 10.56 -8.40 -7.46
C ALA A 132 9.70 -9.67 -7.62
N SER A 133 10.32 -10.82 -7.76
CA SER A 133 9.61 -12.08 -8.02
C SER A 133 8.60 -12.45 -6.93
N TYR A 134 8.88 -12.09 -5.68
CA TYR A 134 8.00 -12.33 -4.54
C TYR A 134 6.90 -11.27 -4.36
N GLU A 135 6.99 -10.14 -5.08
CA GLU A 135 6.00 -9.05 -5.10
C GLU A 135 5.02 -9.17 -6.27
N LYS A 136 5.16 -10.19 -7.10
CA LYS A 136 4.30 -10.34 -8.28
C LYS A 136 2.84 -10.46 -7.89
N VAL A 137 2.02 -9.65 -8.55
CA VAL A 137 0.56 -9.65 -8.44
C VAL A 137 0.02 -10.79 -9.31
N ALA A 138 -0.88 -11.59 -8.75
CA ALA A 138 -1.46 -12.74 -9.44
C ALA A 138 -2.56 -12.31 -10.43
N ASN A 139 -3.37 -11.33 -10.02
CA ASN A 139 -4.47 -10.83 -10.83
C ASN A 139 -4.84 -9.40 -10.48
N ILE A 140 -5.45 -8.70 -11.43
CA ILE A 140 -6.13 -7.42 -11.23
C ILE A 140 -7.63 -7.67 -11.24
N VAL A 141 -8.31 -7.14 -10.24
CA VAL A 141 -9.79 -7.14 -10.12
C VAL A 141 -10.27 -5.71 -10.27
N ILE A 142 -11.13 -5.45 -11.25
CA ILE A 142 -11.73 -4.14 -11.45
C ILE A 142 -12.71 -3.85 -10.30
N HIS A 143 -12.41 -2.80 -9.55
CA HIS A 143 -13.30 -2.25 -8.53
C HIS A 143 -14.07 -1.08 -9.15
N ARG A 144 -15.40 -1.20 -9.19
CA ARG A 144 -16.24 -0.26 -9.97
C ARG A 144 -16.49 1.07 -9.29
N GLU A 145 -16.33 1.11 -8.00
CA GLU A 145 -16.61 2.28 -7.16
C GLU A 145 -15.29 2.86 -6.64
N GLU A 146 -15.27 4.14 -6.32
CA GLU A 146 -14.13 4.73 -5.63
C GLU A 146 -13.92 4.08 -4.26
N PHE A 147 -12.66 3.92 -3.85
CA PHE A 147 -12.36 3.43 -2.52
C PHE A 147 -12.82 4.40 -1.44
N VAL A 148 -13.38 3.88 -0.35
CA VAL A 148 -13.73 4.68 0.83
C VAL A 148 -12.47 5.21 1.49
N LYS A 149 -12.40 6.52 1.66
CA LYS A 149 -11.22 7.22 2.18
C LYS A 149 -11.46 7.84 3.54
N THR A 150 -10.37 8.08 4.24
CA THR A 150 -10.33 8.93 5.43
C THR A 150 -10.42 10.41 5.02
N PRO A 151 -10.67 11.36 5.97
CA PRO A 151 -10.60 12.79 5.68
C PRO A 151 -9.26 13.25 5.09
N LYS A 152 -8.16 12.51 5.35
CA LYS A 152 -6.83 12.74 4.78
C LYS A 152 -6.62 12.09 3.41
N ARG A 153 -7.69 11.61 2.76
CA ARG A 153 -7.69 10.93 1.46
C ARG A 153 -6.95 9.58 1.40
N SER A 154 -6.60 8.99 2.52
CA SER A 154 -6.02 7.63 2.55
C SER A 154 -7.13 6.58 2.46
N ILE A 155 -6.94 5.55 1.66
CA ILE A 155 -7.90 4.43 1.51
C ILE A 155 -8.04 3.70 2.86
N LYS A 156 -9.29 3.43 3.25
CA LYS A 156 -9.60 2.62 4.43
C LYS A 156 -9.41 1.14 4.12
N ARG A 157 -8.16 0.69 4.03
CA ARG A 157 -7.76 -0.68 3.62
C ARG A 157 -8.52 -1.78 4.34
N TYR A 158 -8.85 -1.60 5.63
CA TYR A 158 -9.56 -2.59 6.45
C TYR A 158 -10.96 -2.94 5.95
N LEU A 159 -11.52 -2.16 5.03
CA LEU A 159 -12.80 -2.46 4.37
C LEU A 159 -12.64 -3.45 3.21
N TYR A 160 -11.42 -3.66 2.72
CA TYR A 160 -11.12 -4.41 1.51
C TYR A 160 -10.20 -5.60 1.85
N SER A 161 -10.79 -6.70 2.29
CA SER A 161 -10.11 -8.00 2.40
C SER A 161 -10.68 -8.96 1.36
N ALA A 162 -9.90 -9.98 0.99
CA ALA A 162 -10.36 -11.01 0.05
C ALA A 162 -11.67 -11.67 0.52
N GLU A 163 -11.79 -11.93 1.82
CA GLU A 163 -13.01 -12.51 2.44
C GLU A 163 -14.23 -11.59 2.27
N ARG A 164 -14.07 -10.28 2.52
CA ARG A 164 -15.17 -9.30 2.42
C ARG A 164 -15.65 -9.09 0.98
N LEU A 165 -14.74 -9.26 0.04
CA LEU A 165 -15.00 -9.08 -1.40
C LEU A 165 -15.42 -10.40 -2.07
N ASN A 166 -15.49 -11.52 -1.33
CA ASN A 166 -15.77 -12.85 -1.84
C ASN A 166 -14.86 -13.22 -3.04
N LEU A 167 -13.59 -12.86 -2.97
CA LEU A 167 -12.59 -13.22 -3.97
C LEU A 167 -12.10 -14.63 -3.66
N ASN A 168 -12.67 -15.62 -4.32
CA ASN A 168 -12.28 -17.03 -4.24
C ASN A 168 -11.31 -17.40 -5.36
#